data_e41c520d30861a3f29076d69ba49033e
#
_entry.id   e41c520d30861a3f29076d69ba49033e
#
_cell.length_a   1.000
_cell.length_b   1.000
_cell.length_c   1.000
_cell.angle_alpha   90.00
_cell.angle_beta   90.00
_cell.angle_gamma   90.00
#
_symmetry.space_group_name_H-M   'P 1'
#
loop_
_entity.id
_entity.type
_entity.pdbx_description
1 polymer ?
#
loop_
_entity_poly.entity_id
_entity_poly.type
_entity_poly.pdbx_seq_one_letter_code
_entity_poly.pdbx_strand_id
1 'polypeptide(L)'
;MYFTECSGGAWASKWSDNLTWYVRTLVVGATRGWARGVLLWNLALDEQHGPHLGGCSDCRGVVTINSVTGDVTRNEEYYALAHASRFVRPRARRIASTSGIEGLESVAFRNADDGSKVLLVVNVAGAQRPMVVRAGDRSFPFVLPAGAVVTFRWN
;
A
#
# COMPACT_ATOMS: atom_id res chain seq x y z
N MET A 1 -13.58 0.54 -12.93
CA MET A 1 -13.12 -0.77 -12.39
C MET A 1 -12.74 -0.57 -10.93
N TYR A 2 -13.02 -1.56 -10.07
CA TYR A 2 -12.61 -1.63 -8.68
C TYR A 2 -11.91 -2.96 -8.46
N PHE A 3 -10.90 -2.97 -7.61
CA PHE A 3 -10.36 -4.21 -7.05
C PHE A 3 -11.15 -4.50 -5.78
N THR A 4 -11.98 -5.54 -5.79
CA THR A 4 -13.07 -5.67 -4.83
C THR A 4 -12.77 -6.56 -3.65
N GLU A 5 -11.75 -7.42 -3.73
CA GLU A 5 -11.44 -8.31 -2.60
C GLU A 5 -10.00 -8.83 -2.64
N CYS A 6 -9.34 -8.73 -1.51
CA CYS A 6 -8.10 -9.40 -1.16
C CYS A 6 -7.98 -9.42 0.36
N SER A 7 -7.49 -10.51 0.95
CA SER A 7 -7.21 -10.60 2.37
C SER A 7 -5.74 -10.84 2.65
N GLY A 8 -5.30 -10.46 3.83
CA GLY A 8 -4.07 -10.94 4.43
C GLY A 8 -4.30 -12.22 5.22
N GLY A 9 -3.21 -12.81 5.70
CA GLY A 9 -3.32 -14.00 6.51
C GLY A 9 -2.02 -14.44 7.16
N ALA A 10 -2.13 -15.44 8.02
CA ALA A 10 -1.01 -15.99 8.78
C ALA A 10 0.05 -16.69 7.91
N TRP A 11 -0.24 -17.00 6.65
CA TRP A 11 0.72 -17.52 5.68
C TRP A 11 1.85 -16.55 5.33
N ALA A 12 1.66 -15.25 5.55
CA ALA A 12 2.65 -14.22 5.31
C ALA A 12 3.47 -13.96 6.58
N SER A 13 4.61 -14.64 6.70
CA SER A 13 5.44 -14.62 7.91
C SER A 13 6.39 -13.42 8.00
N LYS A 14 6.71 -12.79 6.87
CA LYS A 14 7.61 -11.62 6.84
C LYS A 14 6.83 -10.35 6.61
N TRP A 15 6.86 -9.48 7.59
CA TRP A 15 6.15 -8.21 7.59
C TRP A 15 6.47 -7.33 6.35
N SER A 16 7.75 -7.17 6.01
CA SER A 16 8.17 -6.36 4.86
C SER A 16 7.71 -6.94 3.53
N ASP A 17 7.78 -8.27 3.37
CA ASP A 17 7.40 -8.92 2.12
C ASP A 17 5.89 -8.79 1.89
N ASN A 18 5.11 -8.90 2.97
CA ASN A 18 3.66 -8.72 2.93
C ASN A 18 3.29 -7.28 2.60
N LEU A 19 3.88 -6.30 3.30
CA LEU A 19 3.66 -4.87 3.02
C LEU A 19 3.97 -4.53 1.56
N THR A 20 5.13 -4.96 1.07
CA THR A 20 5.56 -4.65 -0.30
C THR A 20 4.65 -5.32 -1.33
N TRP A 21 4.20 -6.55 -1.07
CA TRP A 21 3.26 -7.25 -1.94
C TRP A 21 1.93 -6.48 -2.08
N TYR A 22 1.36 -6.02 -0.96
CA TYR A 22 0.12 -5.24 -0.99
C TYR A 22 0.28 -3.93 -1.74
N VAL A 23 1.32 -3.16 -1.43
CA VAL A 23 1.54 -1.87 -2.09
C VAL A 23 1.82 -2.07 -3.58
N ARG A 24 2.68 -3.03 -3.94
CA ARG A 24 2.98 -3.37 -5.32
C ARG A 24 1.74 -3.78 -6.09
N THR A 25 1.01 -4.76 -5.57
CA THR A 25 -0.09 -5.43 -6.30
C THR A 25 -1.34 -4.57 -6.28
N LEU A 26 -1.76 -4.11 -5.10
CA LEU A 26 -3.05 -3.45 -4.94
C LEU A 26 -2.95 -1.95 -5.19
N VAL A 27 -2.00 -1.26 -4.55
CA VAL A 27 -1.94 0.19 -4.70
C VAL A 27 -1.34 0.55 -6.05
N VAL A 28 -0.14 0.09 -6.37
CA VAL A 28 0.54 0.42 -7.63
C VAL A 28 -0.12 -0.31 -8.80
N GLY A 29 -0.19 -1.64 -8.74
CA GLY A 29 -0.66 -2.48 -9.87
C GLY A 29 -2.10 -2.20 -10.24
N ALA A 30 -3.03 -2.28 -9.29
CA ALA A 30 -4.45 -2.07 -9.57
C ALA A 30 -4.73 -0.64 -10.08
N THR A 31 -4.11 0.39 -9.47
CA THR A 31 -4.35 1.77 -9.91
C THR A 31 -3.67 2.09 -11.25
N ARG A 32 -2.53 1.47 -11.57
CA ARG A 32 -1.96 1.54 -12.93
C ARG A 32 -2.86 0.85 -13.94
N GLY A 33 -3.55 -0.25 -13.54
CA GLY A 33 -4.61 -0.91 -14.29
C GLY A 33 -5.96 -0.17 -14.29
N TRP A 34 -5.99 1.12 -13.90
CA TRP A 34 -7.18 1.98 -13.88
C TRP A 34 -8.24 1.61 -12.85
N ALA A 35 -7.89 0.86 -11.81
CA ALA A 35 -8.78 0.69 -10.67
C ALA A 35 -9.00 2.03 -9.97
N ARG A 36 -10.25 2.32 -9.63
CA ARG A 36 -10.68 3.54 -8.92
C ARG A 36 -10.73 3.38 -7.42
N GLY A 37 -10.62 2.15 -6.94
CA GLY A 37 -10.60 1.80 -5.54
C GLY A 37 -10.09 0.39 -5.34
N VAL A 38 -9.58 0.15 -4.15
CA VAL A 38 -9.07 -1.13 -3.67
C VAL A 38 -9.73 -1.42 -2.34
N LEU A 39 -10.33 -2.59 -2.22
CA LEU A 39 -10.98 -3.05 -1.00
C LEU A 39 -10.27 -4.31 -0.50
N LEU A 40 -10.00 -4.33 0.79
CA LEU A 40 -9.51 -5.52 1.47
C LEU A 40 -10.66 -6.18 2.25
N TRP A 41 -10.69 -7.48 2.26
CA TRP A 41 -11.49 -8.28 3.16
C TRP A 41 -10.57 -8.75 4.28
N ASN A 42 -10.91 -8.58 5.55
CA ASN A 42 -11.94 -7.72 6.10
C ASN A 42 -11.30 -6.64 7.00
N LEU A 43 -12.13 -5.80 7.64
CA LEU A 43 -11.63 -4.71 8.48
C LEU A 43 -10.94 -5.23 9.75
N ALA A 44 -11.56 -6.14 10.48
CA ALA A 44 -11.06 -6.60 11.79
C ALA A 44 -11.41 -8.07 12.05
N LEU A 45 -10.43 -8.80 12.55
CA LEU A 45 -10.58 -10.13 13.13
C LEU A 45 -9.85 -10.16 14.46
N ASP A 46 -10.12 -11.20 15.27
CA ASP A 46 -9.40 -11.42 16.52
C ASP A 46 -8.06 -12.16 16.30
N GLU A 47 -7.36 -12.46 17.38
CA GLU A 47 -6.06 -13.14 17.38
C GLU A 47 -6.15 -14.63 16.98
N GLN A 48 -7.35 -15.21 16.94
CA GLN A 48 -7.63 -16.54 16.40
C GLN A 48 -8.18 -16.49 14.96
N HIS A 49 -8.10 -15.32 14.31
CA HIS A 49 -8.64 -15.07 12.96
C HIS A 49 -10.18 -15.16 12.86
N GLY A 50 -10.89 -15.04 14.00
CA GLY A 50 -12.32 -15.05 14.09
C GLY A 50 -12.95 -13.64 14.19
N PRO A 51 -14.28 -13.56 14.15
CA PRO A 51 -15.19 -14.66 13.88
C PRO A 51 -15.28 -15.00 12.38
N HIS A 52 -15.38 -16.27 12.06
CA HIS A 52 -15.70 -16.75 10.71
C HIS A 52 -16.62 -17.97 10.76
N LEU A 53 -17.44 -18.16 9.75
CA LEU A 53 -18.33 -19.30 9.61
C LEU A 53 -17.95 -20.06 8.32
N GLY A 54 -16.94 -20.93 8.43
CA GLY A 54 -16.31 -21.55 7.29
C GLY A 54 -15.39 -20.57 6.53
N GLY A 55 -14.96 -20.95 5.34
CA GLY A 55 -14.07 -20.13 4.51
C GLY A 55 -12.62 -20.16 5.01
N CYS A 56 -11.95 -19.02 4.95
CA CYS A 56 -10.54 -18.89 5.31
C CYS A 56 -10.34 -18.90 6.84
N SER A 57 -9.67 -19.91 7.35
CA SER A 57 -9.41 -20.09 8.79
C SER A 57 -8.18 -19.34 9.31
N ASP A 58 -7.33 -18.86 8.39
CA ASP A 58 -6.07 -18.18 8.68
C ASP A 58 -5.97 -16.79 8.01
N CYS A 59 -7.09 -16.29 7.47
CA CYS A 59 -7.21 -14.92 6.99
C CYS A 59 -7.11 -13.94 8.16
N ARG A 60 -6.54 -12.77 7.89
CA ARG A 60 -6.34 -11.71 8.85
C ARG A 60 -7.09 -10.45 8.43
N GLY A 61 -7.62 -9.71 9.41
CA GLY A 61 -8.19 -8.39 9.15
C GLY A 61 -7.10 -7.33 8.87
N VAL A 62 -7.52 -6.18 8.40
CA VAL A 62 -6.65 -4.97 8.30
C VAL A 62 -6.11 -4.60 9.68
N VAL A 63 -6.92 -4.84 10.72
CA VAL A 63 -6.50 -4.77 12.12
C VAL A 63 -6.86 -6.07 12.84
N THR A 64 -6.12 -6.37 13.89
CA THR A 64 -6.46 -7.45 14.84
C THR A 64 -6.94 -6.82 16.14
N ILE A 65 -8.09 -7.26 16.65
CA ILE A 65 -8.62 -6.81 17.93
C ILE A 65 -8.48 -7.97 18.91
N ASN A 66 -7.71 -7.78 19.98
CA ASN A 66 -7.58 -8.79 21.01
C ASN A 66 -8.95 -9.04 21.69
N SER A 67 -9.42 -10.27 21.65
CA SER A 67 -10.76 -10.64 22.11
C SER A 67 -10.96 -10.50 23.64
N VAL A 68 -9.84 -10.44 24.39
CA VAL A 68 -9.86 -10.32 25.86
C VAL A 68 -9.65 -8.88 26.31
N THR A 69 -8.64 -8.19 25.74
CA THR A 69 -8.26 -6.85 26.20
C THR A 69 -8.91 -5.72 25.40
N GLY A 70 -9.38 -6.00 24.18
CA GLY A 70 -9.87 -4.99 23.24
C GLY A 70 -8.75 -4.20 22.55
N ASP A 71 -7.48 -4.55 22.78
CA ASP A 71 -6.35 -3.87 22.15
C ASP A 71 -6.37 -4.05 20.63
N VAL A 72 -6.07 -2.96 19.91
CA VAL A 72 -6.09 -2.95 18.45
C VAL A 72 -4.65 -2.96 17.92
N THR A 73 -4.28 -4.02 17.22
CA THR A 73 -3.04 -4.15 16.46
C THR A 73 -3.29 -3.82 15.00
N ARG A 74 -2.46 -2.93 14.43
CA ARG A 74 -2.48 -2.61 13.00
C ARG A 74 -1.60 -3.57 12.25
N ASN A 75 -2.19 -4.31 11.30
CA ASN A 75 -1.47 -5.27 10.49
C ASN A 75 -0.83 -4.58 9.26
N GLU A 76 -0.06 -5.29 8.46
CA GLU A 76 0.61 -4.76 7.27
C GLU A 76 -0.37 -4.16 6.27
N GLU A 77 -1.56 -4.75 6.17
CA GLU A 77 -2.68 -4.31 5.35
C GLU A 77 -3.10 -2.87 5.68
N TYR A 78 -3.11 -2.53 6.98
CA TYR A 78 -3.39 -1.17 7.45
C TYR A 78 -2.37 -0.18 6.89
N TYR A 79 -1.09 -0.51 7.00
CA TYR A 79 -0.02 0.37 6.53
C TYR A 79 0.02 0.45 5.00
N ALA A 80 -0.22 -0.65 4.31
CA ALA A 80 -0.31 -0.66 2.86
C ALA A 80 -1.41 0.29 2.34
N LEU A 81 -2.60 0.21 2.95
CA LEU A 81 -3.68 1.15 2.64
C LEU A 81 -3.34 2.59 3.02
N ALA A 82 -2.68 2.78 4.18
CA ALA A 82 -2.33 4.11 4.68
C ALA A 82 -1.35 4.86 3.76
N HIS A 83 -0.46 4.16 3.07
CA HIS A 83 0.43 4.78 2.06
C HIS A 83 -0.35 5.50 0.97
N ALA A 84 -1.54 5.03 0.62
CA ALA A 84 -2.42 5.72 -0.31
C ALA A 84 -3.46 6.60 0.43
N SER A 85 -4.26 6.02 1.32
CA SER A 85 -5.45 6.66 1.87
C SER A 85 -5.16 7.94 2.68
N ARG A 86 -3.98 8.05 3.28
CA ARG A 86 -3.57 9.25 4.02
C ARG A 86 -3.21 10.42 3.12
N PHE A 87 -2.77 10.18 1.90
CA PHE A 87 -2.16 11.22 1.05
C PHE A 87 -2.91 11.42 -0.26
N VAL A 88 -3.52 10.37 -0.82
CA VAL A 88 -4.32 10.43 -2.04
C VAL A 88 -5.77 10.70 -1.65
N ARG A 89 -6.27 11.87 -1.97
CA ARG A 89 -7.59 12.34 -1.53
C ARG A 89 -8.70 11.92 -2.50
N PRO A 90 -9.97 11.94 -2.06
CA PRO A 90 -11.10 11.71 -2.96
C PRO A 90 -11.00 12.60 -4.20
N ARG A 91 -11.31 12.04 -5.37
CA ARG A 91 -11.21 12.69 -6.69
C ARG A 91 -9.78 12.96 -7.18
N ALA A 92 -8.74 12.50 -6.47
CA ALA A 92 -7.39 12.54 -7.01
C ALA A 92 -7.33 11.80 -8.36
N ARG A 93 -6.48 12.27 -9.25
CA ARG A 93 -6.26 11.66 -10.56
C ARG A 93 -4.89 11.04 -10.61
N ARG A 94 -4.81 9.80 -11.09
CA ARG A 94 -3.52 9.21 -11.44
C ARG A 94 -2.88 10.04 -12.55
N ILE A 95 -1.63 10.41 -12.37
CA ILE A 95 -0.84 11.13 -13.36
C ILE A 95 0.28 10.25 -13.90
N ALA A 96 0.86 10.68 -15.04
CA ALA A 96 2.01 9.99 -15.61
C ALA A 96 3.18 9.97 -14.62
N SER A 97 3.81 8.82 -14.48
CA SER A 97 5.03 8.62 -13.69
C SER A 97 5.85 7.50 -14.30
N THR A 98 7.15 7.55 -14.08
CA THR A 98 8.08 6.55 -14.59
C THR A 98 7.69 5.15 -14.10
N SER A 99 7.83 4.17 -14.98
CA SER A 99 7.62 2.75 -14.72
C SER A 99 8.73 1.93 -15.37
N GLY A 100 8.80 0.64 -15.01
CA GLY A 100 9.82 -0.25 -15.60
C GLY A 100 11.23 -0.03 -15.06
N ILE A 101 11.37 0.60 -13.90
CA ILE A 101 12.66 0.68 -13.20
C ILE A 101 12.87 -0.64 -12.47
N GLU A 102 13.98 -1.31 -12.76
CA GLU A 102 14.30 -2.58 -12.12
C GLU A 102 14.32 -2.48 -10.58
N GLY A 103 13.50 -3.30 -9.93
CA GLY A 103 13.40 -3.36 -8.47
C GLY A 103 12.61 -2.22 -7.82
N LEU A 104 12.14 -1.23 -8.60
CA LEU A 104 11.30 -0.15 -8.09
C LEU A 104 9.98 -0.09 -8.85
N GLU A 105 8.88 -0.13 -8.13
CA GLU A 105 7.56 0.10 -8.70
C GLU A 105 6.93 1.34 -8.07
N SER A 106 6.20 2.11 -8.86
CA SER A 106 5.65 3.37 -8.39
C SER A 106 4.35 3.75 -9.07
N VAL A 107 3.59 4.64 -8.44
CA VAL A 107 2.44 5.31 -9.04
C VAL A 107 2.33 6.73 -8.49
N ALA A 108 1.90 7.65 -9.32
CA ALA A 108 1.72 9.04 -8.92
C ALA A 108 0.27 9.52 -9.10
N PHE A 109 -0.14 10.40 -8.20
CA PHE A 109 -1.46 11.02 -8.20
C PHE A 109 -1.34 12.54 -8.06
N ARG A 110 -2.38 13.24 -8.50
CA ARG A 110 -2.59 14.66 -8.23
C ARG A 110 -3.92 14.81 -7.51
N ASN A 111 -3.88 15.40 -6.32
CA ASN A 111 -5.08 15.74 -5.56
C ASN A 111 -5.86 16.85 -6.24
N ALA A 112 -7.18 16.76 -6.22
CA ALA A 112 -8.04 17.72 -6.92
C ALA A 112 -8.31 18.99 -6.12
N ASP A 113 -8.23 18.89 -4.79
CA ASP A 113 -8.57 19.96 -3.87
C ASP A 113 -7.44 21.00 -3.71
N ASP A 114 -6.19 20.55 -3.60
CA ASP A 114 -5.04 21.43 -3.38
C ASP A 114 -3.96 21.34 -4.46
N GLY A 115 -4.15 20.48 -5.46
CA GLY A 115 -3.20 20.28 -6.55
C GLY A 115 -1.93 19.55 -6.16
N SER A 116 -1.79 19.13 -4.88
CA SER A 116 -0.60 18.42 -4.42
C SER A 116 -0.39 17.11 -5.19
N LYS A 117 0.87 16.78 -5.41
CA LYS A 117 1.29 15.54 -6.05
C LYS A 117 1.68 14.54 -4.98
N VAL A 118 1.34 13.29 -5.21
CA VAL A 118 1.66 12.15 -4.34
C VAL A 118 2.36 11.10 -5.19
N LEU A 119 3.53 10.64 -4.75
CA LEU A 119 4.28 9.57 -5.39
C LEU A 119 4.47 8.45 -4.36
N LEU A 120 3.93 7.27 -4.66
CA LEU A 120 4.22 6.05 -3.92
C LEU A 120 5.28 5.27 -4.66
N VAL A 121 6.29 4.80 -3.92
CA VAL A 121 7.34 3.94 -4.46
C VAL A 121 7.55 2.77 -3.53
N VAL A 122 7.67 1.58 -4.10
CA VAL A 122 8.00 0.34 -3.40
C VAL A 122 9.28 -0.26 -3.98
N ASN A 123 10.21 -0.63 -3.10
CA ASN A 123 11.41 -1.37 -3.47
C ASN A 123 11.13 -2.87 -3.31
N VAL A 124 11.02 -3.57 -4.43
CA VAL A 124 10.79 -5.02 -4.49
C VAL A 124 12.10 -5.80 -4.69
N ALA A 125 13.23 -5.11 -4.71
CA ALA A 125 14.55 -5.75 -4.79
C ALA A 125 15.05 -6.18 -3.39
N GLY A 126 15.93 -7.17 -3.37
CA GLY A 126 16.61 -7.64 -2.16
C GLY A 126 17.71 -6.72 -1.62
N ALA A 127 17.92 -5.54 -2.25
CA ALA A 127 18.93 -4.55 -1.86
C ALA A 127 18.34 -3.15 -1.88
N GLN A 128 18.98 -2.21 -1.17
CA GLN A 128 18.61 -0.80 -1.25
C GLN A 128 18.76 -0.28 -2.69
N ARG A 129 17.89 0.65 -3.07
CA ARG A 129 17.91 1.28 -4.41
C ARG A 129 18.06 2.80 -4.30
N PRO A 130 19.14 3.37 -4.81
CA PRO A 130 19.22 4.81 -5.01
C PRO A 130 18.26 5.22 -6.14
N MET A 131 17.58 6.33 -5.94
CA MET A 131 16.69 6.91 -6.94
C MET A 131 16.72 8.44 -6.88
N VAL A 132 16.29 9.09 -7.95
CA VAL A 132 16.05 10.52 -7.99
C VAL A 132 14.58 10.75 -8.27
N VAL A 133 13.89 11.40 -7.35
CA VAL A 133 12.52 11.88 -7.57
C VAL A 133 12.63 13.23 -8.30
N ARG A 134 11.98 13.32 -9.48
CA ARG A 134 11.94 14.54 -10.28
C ARG A 134 10.50 14.95 -10.57
N ALA A 135 10.22 16.23 -10.40
CA ALA A 135 8.93 16.82 -10.74
C ALA A 135 9.13 18.23 -11.31
N GLY A 136 9.03 18.35 -12.64
CA GLY A 136 9.42 19.57 -13.34
C GLY A 136 10.92 19.84 -13.16
N ASP A 137 11.25 21.07 -12.75
CA ASP A 137 12.62 21.52 -12.56
C ASP A 137 13.19 21.13 -11.18
N ARG A 138 12.38 20.57 -10.30
CA ARG A 138 12.82 20.16 -8.96
C ARG A 138 13.15 18.69 -8.93
N SER A 139 14.23 18.34 -8.23
CA SER A 139 14.60 16.95 -8.00
C SER A 139 15.33 16.80 -6.66
N PHE A 140 15.22 15.60 -6.07
CA PHE A 140 16.00 15.23 -4.89
C PHE A 140 16.40 13.75 -4.95
N PRO A 141 17.58 13.40 -4.46
CA PRO A 141 18.01 12.02 -4.33
C PRO A 141 17.36 11.38 -3.09
N PHE A 142 17.11 10.08 -3.16
CA PHE A 142 16.64 9.26 -2.06
C PHE A 142 17.19 7.84 -2.20
N VAL A 143 17.49 7.19 -1.07
CA VAL A 143 17.88 5.78 -1.06
C VAL A 143 16.77 5.01 -0.36
N LEU A 144 16.07 4.16 -1.11
CA LEU A 144 14.98 3.35 -0.57
C LEU A 144 15.52 1.99 -0.12
N PRO A 145 15.43 1.64 1.17
CA PRO A 145 15.89 0.34 1.67
C PRO A 145 15.19 -0.85 0.98
N ALA A 146 15.81 -2.03 1.03
CA ALA A 146 15.21 -3.26 0.55
C ALA A 146 13.88 -3.54 1.24
N GLY A 147 12.85 -3.93 0.49
CA GLY A 147 11.53 -4.26 1.04
C GLY A 147 10.80 -3.07 1.66
N ALA A 148 11.22 -1.85 1.37
CA ALA A 148 10.59 -0.64 1.93
C ALA A 148 9.60 0.01 0.95
N VAL A 149 8.65 0.74 1.54
CA VAL A 149 7.68 1.57 0.84
C VAL A 149 7.82 3.02 1.30
N VAL A 150 7.73 3.95 0.39
CA VAL A 150 7.74 5.39 0.71
C VAL A 150 6.64 6.12 -0.04
N THR A 151 6.06 7.11 0.61
CA THR A 151 5.13 8.06 -0.02
C THR A 151 5.68 9.46 0.12
N PHE A 152 5.87 10.12 -1.00
CA PHE A 152 6.21 11.54 -1.08
C PHE A 152 4.96 12.36 -1.41
N ARG A 153 4.83 13.51 -0.78
CA ARG A 153 3.80 14.49 -1.09
C ARG A 153 4.42 15.89 -1.17
N TRP A 154 4.06 16.64 -2.20
CA TRP A 154 4.52 18.03 -2.40
C TRP A 154 3.49 18.83 -3.23
N ASN A 155 3.60 20.13 -3.18
CA ASN A 155 2.82 21.08 -4.00
C ASN A 155 3.59 21.46 -5.26
#